data_014a013a2235eff3e98a2f6324eff36b
#
_entry.id   014a013a2235eff3e98a2f6324eff36b
#
_cell.length_a   1.000
_cell.length_b   1.000
_cell.length_c   1.000
_cell.angle_alpha   90.00
_cell.angle_beta   90.00
_cell.angle_gamma   90.00
#
_symmetry.space_group_name_H-M   'P 1'
#
loop_
_entity.id
_entity.type
_entity.pdbx_description
1 polymer ?
#
loop_
_entity_poly.entity_id
_entity_poly.type
_entity_poly.pdbx_seq_one_letter_code
_entity_poly.pdbx_strand_id
1 'polypeptide(L)'
;MAKSITEVLGIKYPIIQGGMAWISDAKLAAAVSNAGGAGIISCGGRTTEYVREEIRKAKQLTDKPFGVNVMLMAPNKDEIVDVICEEKPAFVTLGAGNPVPYFAKLKEAGIKVIPVVPNVKLAKRVAAAGADAMVAEGMEAGGHIGVLTTMALMTQVIPEIKDIPVVMAGGFGDGRGLAAAMLMGAGGVQMGTRFLVAEECSVHENMKQKLIEAVDTDTIVTGLTLGGAVRGIKNKFSTEFVQKENEGKTSKEELIRMATGTNKLAAVEGDVVNGMMQAGQSLTVLQKVEPVATIIEDIMKQARETLSAAATIKL
;
A
#
# COMPACT_ATOMS: atom_id res chain seq x y z
N MET A 1 1.19 12.59 -22.52
CA MET A 1 0.81 12.13 -21.16
C MET A 1 1.53 10.82 -20.89
N ALA A 2 2.01 10.57 -19.66
CA ALA A 2 2.59 9.28 -19.30
C ALA A 2 1.52 8.18 -19.47
N LYS A 3 1.95 6.94 -19.77
CA LYS A 3 1.04 5.79 -19.85
C LYS A 3 0.29 5.63 -18.52
N SER A 4 -0.98 5.22 -18.60
CA SER A 4 -1.76 4.87 -17.41
C SER A 4 -1.27 3.53 -16.83
N ILE A 5 -1.42 3.34 -15.53
CA ILE A 5 -1.18 2.02 -14.90
C ILE A 5 -2.12 0.94 -15.47
N THR A 6 -3.28 1.34 -15.97
CA THR A 6 -4.23 0.43 -16.62
C THR A 6 -3.65 -0.20 -17.88
N GLU A 7 -2.87 0.55 -18.66
CA GLU A 7 -2.20 0.03 -19.88
C GLU A 7 -1.04 -0.90 -19.52
N VAL A 8 -0.29 -0.58 -18.46
CA VAL A 8 0.85 -1.39 -18.03
C VAL A 8 0.41 -2.74 -17.47
N LEU A 9 -0.65 -2.75 -16.67
CA LEU A 9 -1.13 -3.94 -15.97
C LEU A 9 -2.28 -4.67 -16.67
N GLY A 10 -2.91 -4.09 -17.69
CA GLY A 10 -4.10 -4.68 -18.35
C GLY A 10 -5.33 -4.68 -17.44
N ILE A 11 -5.46 -3.70 -16.54
CA ILE A 11 -6.59 -3.57 -15.60
C ILE A 11 -7.60 -2.52 -16.07
N LYS A 12 -8.84 -2.61 -15.58
CA LYS A 12 -9.93 -1.73 -15.99
C LYS A 12 -9.86 -0.34 -15.36
N TYR A 13 -9.50 -0.26 -14.08
CA TYR A 13 -9.52 0.98 -13.29
C TYR A 13 -8.13 1.29 -12.74
N PRO A 14 -7.72 2.56 -12.67
CA PRO A 14 -6.38 2.96 -12.22
C PRO A 14 -6.25 2.92 -10.69
N ILE A 15 -6.63 1.79 -10.09
CA ILE A 15 -6.65 1.57 -8.65
C ILE A 15 -5.84 0.32 -8.34
N ILE A 16 -4.85 0.46 -7.45
CA ILE A 16 -4.09 -0.64 -6.87
C ILE A 16 -4.49 -0.77 -5.39
N GLN A 17 -4.77 -1.98 -4.92
CA GLN A 17 -4.83 -2.25 -3.48
C GLN A 17 -3.41 -2.52 -2.99
N GLY A 18 -2.91 -1.68 -2.07
CA GLY A 18 -1.55 -1.78 -1.53
C GLY A 18 -1.32 -3.03 -0.69
N GLY A 19 -0.11 -3.58 -0.75
CA GLY A 19 0.27 -4.72 0.08
C GLY A 19 0.29 -4.34 1.57
N MET A 20 -0.54 -5.00 2.39
CA MET A 20 -0.66 -4.77 3.83
C MET A 20 -0.18 -6.00 4.58
N ALA A 21 0.93 -5.86 5.33
CA ALA A 21 1.55 -6.96 6.07
C ALA A 21 0.55 -7.66 7.01
N TRP A 22 0.52 -9.00 7.01
CA TRP A 22 -0.40 -9.86 7.75
C TRP A 22 -1.85 -9.85 7.27
N ILE A 23 -2.24 -8.96 6.33
CA ILE A 23 -3.63 -8.69 5.95
C ILE A 23 -3.92 -9.09 4.50
N SER A 24 -3.11 -8.58 3.54
CA SER A 24 -3.38 -8.80 2.12
C SER A 24 -3.07 -10.24 1.70
N ASP A 25 -4.11 -11.02 1.50
CA ASP A 25 -4.10 -12.41 1.09
C ASP A 25 -4.68 -12.62 -0.33
N ALA A 26 -4.75 -13.86 -0.75
CA ALA A 26 -5.30 -14.23 -2.05
C ALA A 26 -6.76 -13.81 -2.24
N LYS A 27 -7.59 -13.88 -1.18
CA LYS A 27 -9.01 -13.53 -1.25
C LYS A 27 -9.21 -12.06 -1.55
N LEU A 28 -8.53 -11.17 -0.80
CA LEU A 28 -8.60 -9.74 -1.02
C LEU A 28 -8.00 -9.36 -2.39
N ALA A 29 -6.83 -9.90 -2.73
CA ALA A 29 -6.17 -9.60 -3.99
C ALA A 29 -7.03 -10.00 -5.19
N ALA A 30 -7.61 -11.19 -5.18
CA ALA A 30 -8.49 -11.66 -6.24
C ALA A 30 -9.78 -10.83 -6.33
N ALA A 31 -10.39 -10.46 -5.21
CA ALA A 31 -11.59 -9.62 -5.20
C ALA A 31 -11.34 -8.25 -5.84
N VAL A 32 -10.22 -7.59 -5.53
CA VAL A 32 -9.83 -6.31 -6.15
C VAL A 32 -9.58 -6.47 -7.66
N SER A 33 -8.89 -7.53 -8.06
CA SER A 33 -8.61 -7.80 -9.47
C SER A 33 -9.89 -8.10 -10.25
N ASN A 34 -10.81 -8.89 -9.70
CA ASN A 34 -12.11 -9.20 -10.29
C ASN A 34 -13.00 -7.94 -10.41
N ALA A 35 -12.89 -7.00 -9.47
CA ALA A 35 -13.59 -5.72 -9.52
C ALA A 35 -12.96 -4.72 -10.51
N GLY A 36 -11.85 -5.07 -11.17
CA GLY A 36 -11.21 -4.29 -12.23
C GLY A 36 -10.06 -3.39 -11.77
N GLY A 37 -9.65 -3.47 -10.51
CA GLY A 37 -8.40 -2.89 -10.00
C GLY A 37 -7.22 -3.86 -10.14
N ALA A 38 -6.14 -3.61 -9.39
CA ALA A 38 -5.02 -4.53 -9.22
C ALA A 38 -4.87 -4.90 -7.75
N GLY A 39 -5.17 -6.13 -7.39
CA GLY A 39 -4.98 -6.66 -6.03
C GLY A 39 -3.54 -7.10 -5.81
N ILE A 40 -3.08 -7.04 -4.55
CA ILE A 40 -1.71 -7.41 -4.16
C ILE A 40 -1.74 -8.33 -2.95
N ILE A 41 -1.02 -9.46 -3.03
CA ILE A 41 -0.70 -10.32 -1.89
C ILE A 41 0.53 -9.75 -1.17
N SER A 42 0.50 -9.65 0.15
CA SER A 42 1.64 -9.15 0.93
C SER A 42 2.48 -10.28 1.52
N CYS A 43 3.81 -10.15 1.36
CA CYS A 43 4.78 -11.08 1.96
C CYS A 43 5.25 -10.66 3.35
N GLY A 44 4.88 -9.47 3.83
CA GLY A 44 5.37 -8.94 5.09
C GLY A 44 5.07 -9.84 6.28
N GLY A 45 6.11 -10.37 6.95
CA GLY A 45 6.01 -11.28 8.09
C GLY A 45 5.64 -12.73 7.76
N ARG A 46 5.51 -13.09 6.48
CA ARG A 46 5.06 -14.41 6.01
C ARG A 46 6.24 -15.32 5.63
N THR A 47 6.01 -16.62 5.71
CA THR A 47 6.96 -17.62 5.22
C THR A 47 6.92 -17.71 3.69
N THR A 48 7.96 -18.23 3.11
CA THR A 48 8.08 -18.43 1.67
C THR A 48 6.99 -19.40 1.15
N GLU A 49 6.70 -20.44 1.89
CA GLU A 49 5.63 -21.41 1.62
C GLU A 49 4.25 -20.75 1.58
N TYR A 50 3.93 -19.93 2.58
CA TYR A 50 2.68 -19.17 2.62
C TYR A 50 2.50 -18.31 1.36
N VAL A 51 3.56 -17.61 0.94
CA VAL A 51 3.50 -16.77 -0.26
C VAL A 51 3.19 -17.60 -1.50
N ARG A 52 3.84 -18.75 -1.65
CA ARG A 52 3.57 -19.71 -2.75
C ARG A 52 2.11 -20.17 -2.77
N GLU A 53 1.61 -20.58 -1.62
CA GLU A 53 0.23 -21.03 -1.50
C GLU A 53 -0.77 -19.92 -1.82
N GLU A 54 -0.54 -18.71 -1.33
CA GLU A 54 -1.42 -17.57 -1.61
C GLU A 54 -1.41 -17.17 -3.10
N ILE A 55 -0.27 -17.21 -3.78
CA ILE A 55 -0.23 -16.98 -5.23
C ILE A 55 -1.06 -18.05 -5.96
N ARG A 56 -0.92 -19.33 -5.59
CA ARG A 56 -1.68 -20.42 -6.20
C ARG A 56 -3.19 -20.33 -5.94
N LYS A 57 -3.58 -19.95 -4.72
CA LYS A 57 -4.98 -19.67 -4.37
C LYS A 57 -5.53 -18.50 -5.18
N ALA A 58 -4.80 -17.40 -5.32
CA ALA A 58 -5.24 -16.26 -6.11
C ALA A 58 -5.48 -16.66 -7.58
N LYS A 59 -4.61 -17.47 -8.18
CA LYS A 59 -4.80 -18.01 -9.54
C LYS A 59 -6.05 -18.88 -9.71
N GLN A 60 -6.55 -19.47 -8.63
CA GLN A 60 -7.82 -20.22 -8.63
C GLN A 60 -9.04 -19.31 -8.49
N LEU A 61 -8.86 -18.12 -7.86
CA LEU A 61 -9.93 -17.17 -7.56
C LEU A 61 -10.13 -16.11 -8.65
N THR A 62 -9.12 -15.91 -9.51
CA THR A 62 -9.17 -14.88 -10.56
C THR A 62 -8.29 -15.24 -11.77
N ASP A 63 -8.78 -14.88 -12.96
CA ASP A 63 -8.01 -14.84 -14.22
C ASP A 63 -7.44 -13.45 -14.53
N LYS A 64 -7.70 -12.47 -13.65
CA LYS A 64 -7.27 -11.08 -13.82
C LYS A 64 -5.87 -10.87 -13.23
N PRO A 65 -5.14 -9.82 -13.69
CA PRO A 65 -3.82 -9.51 -13.16
C PRO A 65 -3.86 -9.20 -11.66
N PHE A 66 -3.00 -9.87 -10.89
CA PHE A 66 -2.71 -9.54 -9.50
C PHE A 66 -1.20 -9.52 -9.27
N GLY A 67 -0.77 -8.86 -8.21
CA GLY A 67 0.63 -8.73 -7.85
C GLY A 67 0.98 -9.31 -6.49
N VAL A 68 2.27 -9.21 -6.17
CA VAL A 68 2.83 -9.58 -4.87
C VAL A 68 3.69 -8.43 -4.35
N ASN A 69 3.55 -8.09 -3.07
CA ASN A 69 4.39 -7.07 -2.43
C ASN A 69 5.51 -7.71 -1.64
N VAL A 70 6.75 -7.33 -1.93
CA VAL A 70 7.95 -7.75 -1.19
C VAL A 70 8.47 -6.60 -0.34
N MET A 71 8.54 -6.84 0.99
CA MET A 71 9.21 -5.94 1.92
C MET A 71 10.71 -6.29 1.94
N LEU A 72 11.54 -5.43 1.37
CA LEU A 72 12.98 -5.70 1.17
C LEU A 72 13.81 -5.72 2.48
N MET A 73 13.21 -5.35 3.59
CA MET A 73 13.78 -5.54 4.94
C MET A 73 13.56 -6.95 5.49
N ALA A 74 12.69 -7.76 4.87
CA ALA A 74 12.41 -9.11 5.34
C ALA A 74 13.65 -10.01 5.16
N PRO A 75 13.99 -10.87 6.15
CA PRO A 75 15.18 -11.73 6.07
C PRO A 75 15.09 -12.77 4.95
N ASN A 76 13.89 -13.22 4.60
CA ASN A 76 13.63 -14.22 3.56
C ASN A 76 13.23 -13.61 2.20
N LYS A 77 13.54 -12.32 1.96
CA LYS A 77 13.16 -11.61 0.72
C LYS A 77 13.67 -12.28 -0.56
N ASP A 78 14.90 -12.84 -0.51
CA ASP A 78 15.52 -13.46 -1.68
C ASP A 78 14.80 -14.75 -2.08
N GLU A 79 14.46 -15.61 -1.12
CA GLU A 79 13.66 -16.81 -1.31
C GLU A 79 12.23 -16.48 -1.79
N ILE A 80 11.63 -15.41 -1.27
CA ILE A 80 10.32 -14.92 -1.73
C ILE A 80 10.40 -14.48 -3.20
N VAL A 81 11.45 -13.78 -3.60
CA VAL A 81 11.66 -13.39 -5.02
C VAL A 81 11.82 -14.62 -5.90
N ASP A 82 12.49 -15.68 -5.44
CA ASP A 82 12.59 -16.95 -6.16
C ASP A 82 11.22 -17.56 -6.40
N VAL A 83 10.40 -17.67 -5.37
CA VAL A 83 9.01 -18.15 -5.47
C VAL A 83 8.18 -17.29 -6.43
N ILE A 84 8.33 -15.98 -6.37
CA ILE A 84 7.63 -15.07 -7.29
C ILE A 84 8.04 -15.33 -8.75
N CYS A 85 9.32 -15.55 -9.02
CA CYS A 85 9.81 -15.90 -10.36
C CYS A 85 9.28 -17.25 -10.85
N GLU A 86 9.12 -18.22 -9.97
CA GLU A 86 8.56 -19.54 -10.29
C GLU A 86 7.03 -19.45 -10.54
N GLU A 87 6.30 -18.77 -9.66
CA GLU A 87 4.84 -18.68 -9.69
C GLU A 87 4.31 -17.60 -10.66
N LYS A 88 5.13 -16.66 -11.11
CA LYS A 88 4.83 -15.66 -12.15
C LYS A 88 3.50 -14.91 -11.96
N PRO A 89 3.29 -14.16 -10.87
CA PRO A 89 2.21 -13.18 -10.81
C PRO A 89 2.43 -12.09 -11.88
N ALA A 90 1.41 -11.32 -12.20
CA ALA A 90 1.48 -10.31 -13.26
C ALA A 90 2.50 -9.21 -12.97
N PHE A 91 2.63 -8.82 -11.71
CA PHE A 91 3.56 -7.78 -11.27
C PHE A 91 4.03 -7.98 -9.83
N VAL A 92 5.08 -7.27 -9.47
CA VAL A 92 5.61 -7.20 -8.10
C VAL A 92 5.76 -5.74 -7.68
N THR A 93 5.39 -5.43 -6.43
CA THR A 93 5.78 -4.17 -5.79
C THR A 93 6.90 -4.43 -4.80
N LEU A 94 7.91 -3.55 -4.77
CA LEU A 94 9.12 -3.67 -3.96
C LEU A 94 9.27 -2.43 -3.09
N GLY A 95 9.16 -2.59 -1.77
CA GLY A 95 9.23 -1.48 -0.82
C GLY A 95 10.22 -1.72 0.33
N ALA A 96 10.48 -0.67 1.11
CA ALA A 96 11.32 -0.72 2.31
C ALA A 96 12.74 -1.26 2.05
N GLY A 97 13.42 -0.72 1.03
CA GLY A 97 14.80 -1.09 0.69
C GLY A 97 15.22 -0.69 -0.71
N ASN A 98 16.35 -1.25 -1.19
CA ASN A 98 16.85 -1.02 -2.55
C ASN A 98 16.28 -2.07 -3.52
N PRO A 99 15.35 -1.73 -4.42
CA PRO A 99 14.70 -2.70 -5.29
C PRO A 99 15.52 -3.08 -6.53
N VAL A 100 16.48 -2.24 -6.95
CA VAL A 100 17.19 -2.35 -8.24
C VAL A 100 17.87 -3.71 -8.46
N PRO A 101 18.52 -4.36 -7.46
CA PRO A 101 19.16 -5.65 -7.67
C PRO A 101 18.23 -6.78 -8.13
N TYR A 102 16.92 -6.65 -7.91
CA TYR A 102 15.94 -7.69 -8.26
C TYR A 102 15.34 -7.53 -9.66
N PHE A 103 15.55 -6.37 -10.32
CA PHE A 103 14.89 -6.04 -11.59
C PHE A 103 15.19 -7.04 -12.70
N ALA A 104 16.46 -7.36 -12.93
CA ALA A 104 16.87 -8.28 -14.00
C ALA A 104 16.15 -9.63 -13.86
N LYS A 105 16.24 -10.26 -12.68
CA LYS A 105 15.65 -11.55 -12.39
C LYS A 105 14.13 -11.58 -12.58
N LEU A 106 13.44 -10.56 -12.08
CA LEU A 106 11.98 -10.45 -12.17
C LEU A 106 11.54 -10.23 -13.64
N LYS A 107 12.27 -9.41 -14.39
CA LYS A 107 11.97 -9.17 -15.81
C LYS A 107 12.24 -10.37 -16.69
N GLU A 108 13.30 -11.12 -16.44
CA GLU A 108 13.56 -12.40 -17.10
C GLU A 108 12.43 -13.42 -16.89
N ALA A 109 11.79 -13.39 -15.72
CA ALA A 109 10.61 -14.19 -15.43
C ALA A 109 9.32 -13.65 -16.09
N GLY A 110 9.36 -12.49 -16.77
CA GLY A 110 8.22 -11.86 -17.43
C GLY A 110 7.32 -11.04 -16.48
N ILE A 111 7.80 -10.70 -15.28
CA ILE A 111 7.04 -10.02 -14.23
C ILE A 111 7.26 -8.51 -14.32
N LYS A 112 6.17 -7.72 -14.27
CA LYS A 112 6.27 -6.25 -14.21
C LYS A 112 6.79 -5.80 -12.85
N VAL A 113 7.73 -4.85 -12.84
CA VAL A 113 8.39 -4.38 -11.62
C VAL A 113 7.94 -2.96 -11.28
N ILE A 114 7.30 -2.81 -10.12
CA ILE A 114 6.69 -1.57 -9.64
C ILE A 114 7.24 -1.22 -8.25
N PRO A 115 8.40 -0.55 -8.14
CA PRO A 115 8.97 -0.17 -6.85
C PRO A 115 8.14 0.92 -6.15
N VAL A 116 8.15 0.90 -4.81
CA VAL A 116 7.57 1.95 -3.95
C VAL A 116 8.67 2.93 -3.57
N VAL A 117 8.44 4.22 -3.81
CA VAL A 117 9.43 5.28 -3.65
C VAL A 117 8.93 6.43 -2.77
N PRO A 118 9.72 6.89 -1.78
CA PRO A 118 9.33 7.98 -0.89
C PRO A 118 9.89 9.36 -1.32
N ASN A 119 10.65 9.44 -2.42
CA ASN A 119 11.30 10.69 -2.86
C ASN A 119 11.74 10.65 -4.33
N VAL A 120 12.03 11.83 -4.89
CA VAL A 120 12.46 12.04 -6.28
C VAL A 120 13.76 11.30 -6.60
N LYS A 121 14.73 11.28 -5.69
CA LYS A 121 16.03 10.63 -5.91
C LYS A 121 15.87 9.13 -6.20
N LEU A 122 15.07 8.44 -5.40
CA LEU A 122 14.81 7.02 -5.63
C LEU A 122 13.92 6.83 -6.87
N ALA A 123 12.94 7.69 -7.11
CA ALA A 123 12.09 7.66 -8.30
C ALA A 123 12.93 7.70 -9.59
N LYS A 124 13.84 8.65 -9.72
CA LYS A 124 14.76 8.74 -10.86
C LYS A 124 15.64 7.49 -11.01
N ARG A 125 16.16 6.98 -9.89
CA ARG A 125 17.03 5.78 -9.89
C ARG A 125 16.28 4.54 -10.39
N VAL A 126 15.06 4.29 -9.92
CA VAL A 126 14.30 3.10 -10.33
C VAL A 126 13.77 3.23 -11.77
N ALA A 127 13.41 4.43 -12.22
CA ALA A 127 13.03 4.68 -13.60
C ALA A 127 14.23 4.38 -14.54
N ALA A 128 15.40 4.93 -14.24
CA ALA A 128 16.63 4.67 -15.01
C ALA A 128 17.05 3.19 -15.01
N ALA A 129 16.74 2.45 -13.93
CA ALA A 129 16.99 1.01 -13.84
C ALA A 129 15.95 0.17 -14.61
N GLY A 130 14.93 0.80 -15.19
CA GLY A 130 13.94 0.14 -16.04
C GLY A 130 12.71 -0.39 -15.30
N ALA A 131 12.23 0.27 -14.24
CA ALA A 131 10.92 -0.02 -13.67
C ALA A 131 9.81 0.10 -14.73
N ASP A 132 8.76 -0.72 -14.64
CA ASP A 132 7.62 -0.66 -15.57
C ASP A 132 6.58 0.41 -15.16
N ALA A 133 6.51 0.72 -13.87
CA ALA A 133 5.79 1.80 -13.22
C ALA A 133 6.43 2.05 -11.85
N MET A 134 5.93 2.99 -11.08
CA MET A 134 6.31 3.15 -9.67
C MET A 134 5.12 3.59 -8.82
N VAL A 135 5.17 3.30 -7.53
CA VAL A 135 4.29 3.88 -6.52
C VAL A 135 5.06 4.95 -5.76
N ALA A 136 4.64 6.20 -5.84
CA ALA A 136 5.17 7.28 -5.01
C ALA A 136 4.28 7.44 -3.76
N GLU A 137 4.84 7.11 -2.59
CA GLU A 137 4.08 7.00 -1.35
C GLU A 137 4.42 8.14 -0.39
N GLY A 138 3.40 8.94 -0.07
CA GLY A 138 3.48 10.02 0.92
C GLY A 138 3.29 9.53 2.36
N MET A 139 3.71 10.37 3.31
CA MET A 139 3.69 10.05 4.74
C MET A 139 2.29 9.89 5.35
N GLU A 140 1.22 10.20 4.63
CA GLU A 140 -0.17 9.95 5.05
C GLU A 140 -0.57 8.47 4.94
N ALA A 141 0.28 7.63 4.35
CA ALA A 141 0.09 6.17 4.29
C ALA A 141 0.11 5.52 5.68
N GLY A 142 -0.46 4.33 5.79
CA GLY A 142 -0.32 3.44 6.95
C GLY A 142 0.90 2.54 6.84
N GLY A 143 1.40 2.04 7.97
CA GLY A 143 2.62 1.23 7.99
C GLY A 143 3.87 2.09 7.90
N HIS A 144 4.92 1.55 7.28
CA HIS A 144 6.19 2.28 7.11
C HIS A 144 5.99 3.49 6.19
N ILE A 145 6.47 4.64 6.62
CA ILE A 145 6.30 5.91 5.89
C ILE A 145 7.62 6.63 5.65
N GLY A 146 7.66 7.41 4.55
CA GLY A 146 8.70 8.41 4.31
C GLY A 146 8.46 9.71 5.08
N VAL A 147 9.10 10.78 4.63
CA VAL A 147 9.04 12.10 5.29
C VAL A 147 8.28 13.16 4.49
N LEU A 148 7.98 12.89 3.22
CA LEU A 148 7.26 13.84 2.37
C LEU A 148 5.76 13.57 2.42
N THR A 149 4.96 14.65 2.52
CA THR A 149 3.51 14.57 2.33
C THR A 149 3.17 14.24 0.89
N THR A 150 2.03 13.62 0.65
CA THR A 150 1.60 13.15 -0.67
C THR A 150 1.54 14.27 -1.71
N MET A 151 0.98 15.44 -1.36
CA MET A 151 0.92 16.58 -2.29
C MET A 151 2.32 17.08 -2.65
N ALA A 152 3.21 17.25 -1.66
CA ALA A 152 4.59 17.68 -1.90
C ALA A 152 5.38 16.67 -2.73
N LEU A 153 5.19 15.37 -2.48
CA LEU A 153 5.83 14.30 -3.25
C LEU A 153 5.31 14.27 -4.69
N MET A 154 4.00 14.34 -4.89
CA MET A 154 3.34 14.28 -6.18
C MET A 154 3.81 15.41 -7.11
N THR A 155 3.82 16.66 -6.63
CA THR A 155 4.24 17.84 -7.40
C THR A 155 5.72 17.81 -7.77
N GLN A 156 6.54 17.04 -7.05
CA GLN A 156 7.97 16.90 -7.32
C GLN A 156 8.30 15.69 -8.19
N VAL A 157 7.64 14.54 -7.99
CA VAL A 157 7.97 13.29 -8.69
C VAL A 157 7.38 13.26 -10.10
N ILE A 158 6.11 13.62 -10.26
CA ILE A 158 5.41 13.52 -11.57
C ILE A 158 6.11 14.33 -12.67
N PRO A 159 6.54 15.59 -12.45
CA PRO A 159 7.27 16.34 -13.48
C PRO A 159 8.59 15.73 -13.90
N GLU A 160 9.24 14.97 -13.02
CA GLU A 160 10.56 14.38 -13.24
C GLU A 160 10.53 12.99 -13.90
N ILE A 161 9.39 12.29 -13.86
CA ILE A 161 9.22 10.94 -14.41
C ILE A 161 8.25 10.99 -15.57
N LYS A 162 8.74 10.82 -16.80
CA LYS A 162 7.96 10.99 -18.03
C LYS A 162 7.63 9.69 -18.77
N ASP A 163 8.48 8.67 -18.60
CA ASP A 163 8.46 7.50 -19.47
C ASP A 163 7.61 6.35 -18.94
N ILE A 164 7.34 6.34 -17.62
CA ILE A 164 6.58 5.31 -16.92
C ILE A 164 5.48 5.91 -16.02
N PRO A 165 4.38 5.19 -15.75
CA PRO A 165 3.35 5.67 -14.84
C PRO A 165 3.87 5.86 -13.43
N VAL A 166 3.48 7.00 -12.80
CA VAL A 166 3.62 7.25 -11.37
C VAL A 166 2.25 7.06 -10.72
N VAL A 167 2.11 6.02 -9.91
CA VAL A 167 0.92 5.76 -9.10
C VAL A 167 1.13 6.45 -7.75
N MET A 168 0.16 7.24 -7.30
CA MET A 168 0.26 7.94 -6.02
C MET A 168 -0.34 7.13 -4.88
N ALA A 169 0.31 7.12 -3.72
CA ALA A 169 -0.15 6.45 -2.51
C ALA A 169 -0.01 7.35 -1.28
N GLY A 170 -0.80 7.06 -0.23
CA GLY A 170 -0.86 7.86 0.99
C GLY A 170 -1.96 8.91 0.93
N GLY A 171 -2.92 8.86 1.88
CA GLY A 171 -4.03 9.81 1.97
C GLY A 171 -5.20 9.57 1.00
N PHE A 172 -5.10 8.64 0.07
CA PHE A 172 -6.18 8.32 -0.86
C PHE A 172 -7.16 7.30 -0.25
N GLY A 173 -8.46 7.61 -0.29
CA GLY A 173 -9.50 6.72 0.23
C GLY A 173 -10.80 6.76 -0.56
N ASP A 174 -10.97 7.72 -1.48
CA ASP A 174 -12.19 7.91 -2.27
C ASP A 174 -11.90 8.39 -3.71
N GLY A 175 -12.95 8.58 -4.49
CA GLY A 175 -12.84 9.01 -5.89
C GLY A 175 -12.41 10.46 -6.08
N ARG A 176 -12.56 11.33 -5.08
CA ARG A 176 -12.07 12.72 -5.14
C ARG A 176 -10.54 12.72 -5.13
N GLY A 177 -9.96 11.89 -4.28
CA GLY A 177 -8.50 11.70 -4.24
C GLY A 177 -7.97 11.13 -5.56
N LEU A 178 -8.63 10.12 -6.13
CA LEU A 178 -8.28 9.57 -7.45
C LEU A 178 -8.34 10.66 -8.53
N ALA A 179 -9.43 11.43 -8.59
CA ALA A 179 -9.59 12.50 -9.57
C ALA A 179 -8.49 13.56 -9.45
N ALA A 180 -8.17 13.99 -8.22
CA ALA A 180 -7.11 14.96 -7.96
C ALA A 180 -5.74 14.44 -8.42
N ALA A 181 -5.40 13.19 -8.12
CA ALA A 181 -4.15 12.58 -8.56
C ALA A 181 -4.06 12.52 -10.11
N MET A 182 -5.15 12.12 -10.77
CA MET A 182 -5.20 12.06 -12.24
C MET A 182 -5.06 13.45 -12.87
N LEU A 183 -5.69 14.50 -12.31
CA LEU A 183 -5.55 15.89 -12.77
C LEU A 183 -4.11 16.39 -12.63
N MET A 184 -3.39 15.92 -11.61
CA MET A 184 -1.98 16.24 -11.40
C MET A 184 -1.03 15.42 -12.29
N GLY A 185 -1.56 14.50 -13.11
CA GLY A 185 -0.79 13.68 -14.05
C GLY A 185 -0.33 12.33 -13.51
N ALA A 186 -0.87 11.86 -12.38
CA ALA A 186 -0.63 10.50 -11.91
C ALA A 186 -1.22 9.46 -12.87
N GLY A 187 -0.57 8.30 -12.98
CA GLY A 187 -1.05 7.15 -13.76
C GLY A 187 -2.13 6.32 -13.05
N GLY A 188 -2.43 6.64 -11.79
CA GLY A 188 -3.39 5.95 -10.92
C GLY A 188 -3.11 6.20 -9.46
N VAL A 189 -3.84 5.51 -8.57
CA VAL A 189 -3.63 5.57 -7.12
C VAL A 189 -3.49 4.18 -6.51
N GLN A 190 -2.72 4.08 -5.42
CA GLN A 190 -2.68 2.93 -4.54
C GLN A 190 -3.36 3.27 -3.21
N MET A 191 -4.27 2.41 -2.77
CA MET A 191 -5.00 2.55 -1.52
C MET A 191 -4.79 1.30 -0.65
N GLY A 192 -4.43 1.48 0.62
CA GLY A 192 -4.38 0.38 1.60
C GLY A 192 -5.56 0.48 2.56
N THR A 193 -5.61 1.57 3.33
CA THR A 193 -6.55 1.80 4.43
C THR A 193 -8.02 1.63 4.01
N ARG A 194 -8.40 2.08 2.81
CA ARG A 194 -9.77 1.92 2.30
C ARG A 194 -10.22 0.46 2.22
N PHE A 195 -9.30 -0.45 1.90
CA PHE A 195 -9.60 -1.88 1.76
C PHE A 195 -9.54 -2.65 3.08
N LEU A 196 -9.11 -2.05 4.20
CA LEU A 196 -9.15 -2.70 5.52
C LEU A 196 -10.58 -3.03 5.97
N VAL A 197 -11.56 -2.24 5.55
CA VAL A 197 -12.98 -2.46 5.85
C VAL A 197 -13.73 -3.17 4.70
N ALA A 198 -13.01 -3.82 3.80
CA ALA A 198 -13.64 -4.68 2.79
C ALA A 198 -14.12 -6.01 3.43
N GLU A 199 -15.25 -6.54 2.94
CA GLU A 199 -15.76 -7.85 3.38
C GLU A 199 -14.76 -8.99 3.11
N GLU A 200 -14.01 -8.89 2.00
CA GLU A 200 -13.02 -9.88 1.60
C GLU A 200 -11.68 -9.72 2.33
N CYS A 201 -11.49 -8.63 3.08
CA CYS A 201 -10.29 -8.41 3.87
C CYS A 201 -10.32 -9.28 5.13
N SER A 202 -9.24 -10.05 5.34
CA SER A 202 -9.10 -11.00 6.46
C SER A 202 -8.68 -10.36 7.79
N VAL A 203 -8.54 -9.04 7.85
CA VAL A 203 -8.23 -8.35 9.10
C VAL A 203 -9.32 -8.61 10.14
N HIS A 204 -8.91 -8.78 11.41
CA HIS A 204 -9.82 -9.10 12.51
C HIS A 204 -10.95 -8.07 12.66
N GLU A 205 -12.17 -8.53 12.96
CA GLU A 205 -13.37 -7.67 13.04
C GLU A 205 -13.22 -6.55 14.08
N ASN A 206 -12.54 -6.79 15.20
CA ASN A 206 -12.24 -5.73 16.18
C ASN A 206 -11.47 -4.56 15.56
N MET A 207 -10.54 -4.86 14.64
CA MET A 207 -9.78 -3.82 13.95
C MET A 207 -10.65 -3.10 12.92
N LYS A 208 -11.53 -3.80 12.18
CA LYS A 208 -12.49 -3.16 11.27
C LYS A 208 -13.40 -2.20 12.01
N GLN A 209 -13.97 -2.66 13.14
CA GLN A 209 -14.84 -1.85 13.96
C GLN A 209 -14.11 -0.60 14.48
N LYS A 210 -12.89 -0.77 15.00
CA LYS A 210 -12.08 0.36 15.49
C LYS A 210 -11.74 1.37 14.40
N LEU A 211 -11.51 0.91 13.16
CA LEU A 211 -11.29 1.78 12.01
C LEU A 211 -12.53 2.58 11.60
N ILE A 212 -13.72 1.97 11.67
CA ILE A 212 -15.00 2.64 11.37
C ILE A 212 -15.32 3.71 12.42
N GLU A 213 -14.96 3.48 13.68
CA GLU A 213 -15.15 4.44 14.79
C GLU A 213 -14.14 5.59 14.78
N ALA A 214 -13.02 5.44 14.05
CA ALA A 214 -11.91 6.38 14.08
C ALA A 214 -12.25 7.70 13.37
N VAL A 215 -11.77 8.80 13.93
CA VAL A 215 -11.89 10.14 13.35
C VAL A 215 -10.58 10.55 12.66
N ASP A 216 -10.58 11.67 11.97
CA ASP A 216 -9.47 12.18 11.11
C ASP A 216 -8.15 12.38 11.87
N THR A 217 -8.18 12.62 13.17
CA THR A 217 -7.00 12.87 14.03
C THR A 217 -6.52 11.64 14.80
N ASP A 218 -7.11 10.47 14.58
CA ASP A 218 -6.81 9.24 15.34
C ASP A 218 -5.59 8.47 14.86
N THR A 219 -4.76 9.04 13.98
CA THR A 219 -3.48 8.41 13.64
C THR A 219 -2.33 8.94 14.47
N ILE A 220 -1.32 8.11 14.67
CA ILE A 220 -0.07 8.44 15.35
C ILE A 220 1.10 7.83 14.59
N VAL A 221 2.27 8.46 14.67
CA VAL A 221 3.52 7.94 14.11
C VAL A 221 4.42 7.49 15.25
N THR A 222 4.93 6.26 15.14
CA THR A 222 5.91 5.64 16.06
C THR A 222 7.22 5.39 15.32
N GLY A 223 8.33 5.21 16.03
CA GLY A 223 9.61 4.80 15.44
C GLY A 223 10.36 5.90 14.69
N LEU A 224 10.04 7.17 14.92
CA LEU A 224 10.75 8.31 14.32
C LEU A 224 12.24 8.30 14.62
N THR A 225 12.62 7.97 15.85
CA THR A 225 14.02 7.90 16.30
C THR A 225 14.74 6.63 15.86
N LEU A 226 14.00 5.62 15.42
CA LEU A 226 14.53 4.33 14.96
C LEU A 226 14.94 4.35 13.48
N GLY A 227 14.58 5.39 12.73
CA GLY A 227 14.80 5.47 11.28
C GLY A 227 13.83 4.62 10.45
N GLY A 228 12.75 4.13 11.06
CA GLY A 228 11.68 3.35 10.44
C GLY A 228 10.32 3.79 10.97
N ALA A 229 9.92 5.02 10.64
CA ALA A 229 8.65 5.57 11.08
C ALA A 229 7.45 4.74 10.59
N VAL A 230 6.51 4.46 11.47
CA VAL A 230 5.30 3.67 11.20
C VAL A 230 4.07 4.45 11.62
N ARG A 231 3.10 4.62 10.71
CA ARG A 231 1.80 5.21 11.03
C ARG A 231 0.75 4.15 11.30
N GLY A 232 -0.02 4.36 12.35
CA GLY A 232 -1.18 3.55 12.68
C GLY A 232 -2.20 4.31 13.50
N ILE A 233 -3.22 3.60 13.98
CA ILE A 233 -4.27 4.15 14.85
C ILE A 233 -3.72 4.35 16.25
N LYS A 234 -4.09 5.49 16.84
CA LYS A 234 -3.78 5.85 18.23
C LYS A 234 -4.52 4.92 19.19
N ASN A 235 -3.76 4.22 20.02
CA ASN A 235 -4.28 3.34 21.08
C ASN A 235 -3.31 3.34 22.28
N LYS A 236 -3.53 2.46 23.25
CA LYS A 236 -2.66 2.34 24.42
C LYS A 236 -1.20 2.05 24.02
N PHE A 237 -0.98 1.01 23.19
CA PHE A 237 0.36 0.62 22.75
C PHE A 237 1.10 1.78 22.07
N SER A 238 0.49 2.38 21.03
CA SER A 238 1.15 3.43 20.24
C SER A 238 1.42 4.70 21.07
N THR A 239 0.55 5.03 22.02
CA THR A 239 0.73 6.17 22.93
C THR A 239 1.89 5.92 23.90
N GLU A 240 1.95 4.75 24.53
CA GLU A 240 3.05 4.35 25.43
C GLU A 240 4.39 4.26 24.69
N PHE A 241 4.37 3.76 23.45
CA PHE A 241 5.55 3.68 22.61
C PHE A 241 6.13 5.07 22.33
N VAL A 242 5.30 6.02 21.85
CA VAL A 242 5.73 7.39 21.57
C VAL A 242 6.19 8.11 22.82
N GLN A 243 5.54 7.90 23.95
CA GLN A 243 6.00 8.44 25.23
C GLN A 243 7.42 7.97 25.56
N LYS A 244 7.68 6.66 25.52
CA LYS A 244 9.02 6.08 25.81
C LYS A 244 10.06 6.54 24.78
N GLU A 245 9.68 6.64 23.51
CA GLU A 245 10.55 7.14 22.44
C GLU A 245 10.98 8.59 22.71
N ASN A 246 10.03 9.46 23.10
CA ASN A 246 10.29 10.88 23.37
C ASN A 246 11.06 11.12 24.69
N GLU A 247 10.88 10.27 25.70
CA GLU A 247 11.65 10.34 26.94
C GLU A 247 13.15 10.07 26.72
N GLY A 248 13.53 9.37 25.67
CA GLY A 248 14.91 9.07 25.30
C GLY A 248 15.68 8.19 26.31
N LYS A 249 14.96 7.57 27.25
CA LYS A 249 15.54 6.69 28.29
C LYS A 249 15.54 5.22 27.88
N THR A 250 14.66 4.83 26.94
CA THR A 250 14.52 3.46 26.44
C THR A 250 15.50 3.24 25.27
N SER A 251 16.25 2.13 25.30
CA SER A 251 17.20 1.83 24.24
C SER A 251 16.48 1.54 22.90
N LYS A 252 17.20 1.71 21.78
CA LYS A 252 16.64 1.39 20.45
C LYS A 252 16.26 -0.08 20.35
N GLU A 253 17.06 -0.97 20.88
CA GLU A 253 16.82 -2.41 20.91
C GLU A 253 15.56 -2.77 21.68
N GLU A 254 15.29 -2.07 22.78
CA GLU A 254 14.08 -2.25 23.56
C GLU A 254 12.84 -1.73 22.85
N LEU A 255 12.90 -0.56 22.21
CA LEU A 255 11.83 -0.03 21.39
C LEU A 255 11.51 -0.96 20.20
N ILE A 256 12.52 -1.51 19.53
CA ILE A 256 12.34 -2.50 18.46
C ILE A 256 11.65 -3.76 18.99
N ARG A 257 12.05 -4.29 20.15
CA ARG A 257 11.38 -5.44 20.78
C ARG A 257 9.92 -5.15 21.10
N MET A 258 9.62 -3.95 21.62
CA MET A 258 8.25 -3.52 21.89
C MET A 258 7.38 -3.50 20.63
N ALA A 259 7.93 -3.06 19.50
CA ALA A 259 7.19 -2.98 18.24
C ALA A 259 7.03 -4.34 17.54
N THR A 260 7.94 -5.28 17.79
CA THR A 260 8.00 -6.57 17.09
C THR A 260 6.72 -7.40 17.33
N GLY A 261 6.08 -7.83 16.24
CA GLY A 261 4.86 -8.67 16.29
C GLY A 261 3.56 -7.93 16.56
N THR A 262 3.60 -6.65 16.96
CA THR A 262 2.39 -5.90 17.36
C THR A 262 1.40 -5.69 16.21
N ASN A 263 1.87 -5.60 14.96
CA ASN A 263 0.96 -5.53 13.80
C ASN A 263 0.18 -6.84 13.63
N LYS A 264 0.83 -8.01 13.79
CA LYS A 264 0.13 -9.30 13.77
C LYS A 264 -0.88 -9.40 14.91
N LEU A 265 -0.51 -8.95 16.10
CA LEU A 265 -1.38 -8.95 17.28
C LEU A 265 -2.68 -8.17 17.02
N ALA A 266 -2.60 -6.99 16.38
CA ALA A 266 -3.80 -6.23 16.01
C ALA A 266 -4.57 -6.86 14.85
N ALA A 267 -3.88 -7.13 13.74
CA ALA A 267 -4.52 -7.49 12.46
C ALA A 267 -5.09 -8.91 12.46
N VAL A 268 -4.43 -9.86 13.12
CA VAL A 268 -4.77 -11.28 13.10
C VAL A 268 -5.45 -11.72 14.40
N GLU A 269 -4.95 -11.27 15.55
CA GLU A 269 -5.42 -11.71 16.86
C GLU A 269 -6.47 -10.76 17.45
N GLY A 270 -6.68 -9.59 16.84
CA GLY A 270 -7.72 -8.64 17.20
C GLY A 270 -7.49 -7.84 18.47
N ASP A 271 -6.27 -7.83 19.01
CA ASP A 271 -5.91 -6.98 20.15
C ASP A 271 -5.66 -5.54 19.67
N VAL A 272 -6.71 -4.76 19.63
CA VAL A 272 -6.68 -3.34 19.22
C VAL A 272 -6.17 -2.41 20.33
N VAL A 273 -5.85 -2.92 21.50
CA VAL A 273 -5.34 -2.16 22.65
C VAL A 273 -3.80 -2.19 22.69
N ASN A 274 -3.22 -3.40 22.56
CA ASN A 274 -1.79 -3.63 22.69
C ASN A 274 -1.11 -3.88 21.34
N GLY A 275 -1.86 -4.08 20.27
CA GLY A 275 -1.36 -4.26 18.91
C GLY A 275 -1.26 -2.95 18.14
N MET A 276 -0.33 -2.87 17.17
CA MET A 276 -0.17 -1.72 16.27
C MET A 276 -1.12 -1.87 15.07
N MET A 277 -2.20 -1.13 15.07
CA MET A 277 -3.15 -1.07 13.96
C MET A 277 -2.62 -0.17 12.84
N GLN A 278 -1.92 -0.73 11.87
CA GLN A 278 -1.37 0.05 10.76
C GLN A 278 -2.49 0.55 9.83
N ALA A 279 -2.68 1.86 9.79
CA ALA A 279 -3.64 2.54 8.91
C ALA A 279 -3.17 3.97 8.63
N GLY A 280 -3.51 4.50 7.46
CA GLY A 280 -3.20 5.87 7.04
C GLY A 280 -4.26 6.88 7.47
N GLN A 281 -4.09 8.13 7.03
CA GLN A 281 -4.93 9.26 7.48
C GLN A 281 -6.30 9.36 6.79
N SER A 282 -6.60 8.54 5.78
CA SER A 282 -7.91 8.54 5.11
C SER A 282 -8.97 7.75 5.89
N LEU A 283 -9.18 8.08 7.17
CA LEU A 283 -10.05 7.32 8.07
C LEU A 283 -11.54 7.63 7.88
N THR A 284 -11.91 8.88 7.67
CA THR A 284 -13.31 9.32 7.63
C THR A 284 -14.13 8.75 6.47
N VAL A 285 -13.47 8.14 5.49
CA VAL A 285 -14.16 7.41 4.40
C VAL A 285 -14.52 5.97 4.77
N LEU A 286 -14.08 5.48 5.95
CA LEU A 286 -14.30 4.13 6.44
C LEU A 286 -15.59 4.09 7.30
N GLN A 287 -16.75 4.08 6.67
CA GLN A 287 -18.03 4.22 7.39
C GLN A 287 -18.69 2.88 7.71
N LYS A 288 -18.41 1.84 6.96
CA LYS A 288 -19.00 0.50 7.09
C LYS A 288 -18.14 -0.55 6.40
N VAL A 289 -18.41 -1.80 6.70
CA VAL A 289 -17.85 -2.95 5.95
C VAL A 289 -18.66 -3.12 4.67
N GLU A 290 -17.96 -3.25 3.52
CA GLU A 290 -18.58 -3.33 2.19
C GLU A 290 -17.81 -4.30 1.30
N PRO A 291 -18.47 -4.93 0.29
CA PRO A 291 -17.77 -5.69 -0.74
C PRO A 291 -16.75 -4.83 -1.50
N VAL A 292 -15.61 -5.41 -1.87
CA VAL A 292 -14.59 -4.75 -2.71
C VAL A 292 -15.18 -4.18 -3.99
N ALA A 293 -16.10 -4.89 -4.63
CA ALA A 293 -16.76 -4.43 -5.85
C ALA A 293 -17.48 -3.10 -5.64
N THR A 294 -18.26 -2.98 -4.58
CA THR A 294 -18.96 -1.74 -4.20
C THR A 294 -17.97 -0.60 -3.93
N ILE A 295 -16.90 -0.89 -3.17
CA ILE A 295 -15.84 0.09 -2.88
C ILE A 295 -15.26 0.67 -4.18
N ILE A 296 -14.88 -0.18 -5.13
CA ILE A 296 -14.27 0.25 -6.40
C ILE A 296 -15.27 0.99 -7.28
N GLU A 297 -16.52 0.52 -7.36
CA GLU A 297 -17.57 1.19 -8.15
C GLU A 297 -17.85 2.59 -7.61
N ASP A 298 -17.97 2.77 -6.30
CA ASP A 298 -18.20 4.06 -5.66
C ASP A 298 -17.02 5.02 -5.87
N ILE A 299 -15.79 4.54 -5.74
CA ILE A 299 -14.58 5.33 -6.05
C ILE A 299 -14.61 5.81 -7.50
N MET A 300 -14.91 4.93 -8.45
CA MET A 300 -14.92 5.28 -9.87
C MET A 300 -16.08 6.21 -10.25
N LYS A 301 -17.26 6.03 -9.64
CA LYS A 301 -18.39 6.93 -9.80
C LYS A 301 -18.04 8.34 -9.31
N GLN A 302 -17.56 8.44 -8.08
CA GLN A 302 -17.20 9.72 -7.47
C GLN A 302 -16.04 10.41 -8.22
N ALA A 303 -15.05 9.65 -8.72
CA ALA A 303 -13.97 10.20 -9.53
C ALA A 303 -14.49 10.84 -10.83
N ARG A 304 -15.41 10.17 -11.54
CA ARG A 304 -16.02 10.73 -12.77
C ARG A 304 -16.81 12.00 -12.48
N GLU A 305 -17.61 12.01 -11.40
CA GLU A 305 -18.37 13.19 -10.99
C GLU A 305 -17.45 14.37 -10.67
N THR A 306 -16.34 14.11 -9.93
CA THR A 306 -15.35 15.12 -9.58
C THR A 306 -14.64 15.68 -10.81
N LEU A 307 -14.22 14.82 -11.75
CA LEU A 307 -13.58 15.25 -13.01
C LEU A 307 -14.55 16.07 -13.88
N SER A 308 -15.82 15.68 -13.94
CA SER A 308 -16.84 16.44 -14.68
C SER A 308 -17.06 17.83 -14.07
N ALA A 309 -17.12 17.91 -12.73
CA ALA A 309 -17.21 19.18 -12.02
C ALA A 309 -15.96 20.06 -12.22
N ALA A 310 -14.77 19.47 -12.22
CA ALA A 310 -13.52 20.19 -12.44
C ALA A 310 -13.48 20.91 -13.80
N ALA A 311 -14.09 20.35 -14.84
CA ALA A 311 -14.17 20.97 -16.16
C ALA A 311 -14.98 22.30 -16.19
N THR A 312 -15.77 22.59 -15.14
CA THR A 312 -16.57 23.81 -15.03
C THR A 312 -15.90 24.91 -14.21
N ILE A 313 -14.75 24.64 -13.60
CA ILE A 313 -14.00 25.62 -12.78
C ILE A 313 -13.45 26.72 -13.69
N LYS A 314 -13.77 27.96 -13.38
CA LYS A 314 -13.18 29.15 -14.03
C LYS A 314 -12.04 29.66 -13.15
N LEU A 315 -10.85 29.84 -13.71
CA LEU A 315 -9.68 30.46 -13.09
C LEU A 315 -9.65 31.95 -13.40
#